data_8340aa7841cd0f3f3cfaaf927fbb778c
#
_entry.id   8340aa7841cd0f3f3cfaaf927fbb778c
#
_cell.length_a   1.000
_cell.length_b   1.000
_cell.length_c   1.000
_cell.angle_alpha   90.00
_cell.angle_beta   90.00
_cell.angle_gamma   90.00
#
_symmetry.space_group_name_H-M   'P 1'
#
loop_
_entity.id
_entity.type
_entity.pdbx_description
1 polymer ?
#
loop_
_entity_poly.entity_id
_entity_poly.type
_entity_poly.pdbx_seq_one_letter_code
_entity_poly.pdbx_strand_id
1 'polypeptide(L)'
;YNSLYGLETLHPLVSVVDLTKATKSVNHIQMTYGLYALFLKGAKNCDIKYGRQHYDYQEGTIVCFAPGQTAGVEMLNDVVQQEVYGILFHPDLIRGTSLGKTIKDYTFFSYSVSEALHLSDQEKETVMDCLKKISIELEHPIDKHSKALIAMNIELLLNYCMRFYERQFITRSGINKDSLTKFEQLLDEYFRSNLPVQDGLPSVKYFADKIYLSPNYFGDMIKKETGMTPQEHIQMKVIELAKEHIVETDETISEIAYTLGFQYPQHLSRLFKKRVGCTPNEYRLQNVQF
;
A
#
# COMPACT_ATOMS: atom_id res chain seq x y z
N TYR A 1 -8.71 17.56 -14.52
CA TYR A 1 -9.28 16.26 -14.91
C TYR A 1 -10.59 16.46 -15.67
N ASN A 2 -11.60 17.08 -15.05
CA ASN A 2 -12.94 17.24 -15.65
C ASN A 2 -12.90 17.87 -17.04
N SER A 3 -12.13 18.94 -17.26
CA SER A 3 -12.03 19.62 -18.56
C SER A 3 -11.49 18.73 -19.70
N LEU A 4 -10.67 17.73 -19.36
CA LEU A 4 -10.13 16.76 -20.34
C LEU A 4 -11.25 15.87 -20.90
N TYR A 5 -12.18 15.47 -20.06
CA TYR A 5 -13.31 14.61 -20.42
C TYR A 5 -14.60 15.37 -20.71
N GLY A 6 -14.55 16.71 -20.62
CA GLY A 6 -15.73 17.57 -20.81
C GLY A 6 -16.79 17.41 -19.74
N LEU A 7 -16.39 17.06 -18.51
CA LEU A 7 -17.24 16.97 -17.34
C LEU A 7 -17.39 18.31 -16.64
N GLU A 8 -18.50 18.52 -15.95
CA GLU A 8 -18.75 19.70 -15.13
C GLU A 8 -17.92 19.68 -13.85
N THR A 9 -17.51 20.86 -13.37
CA THR A 9 -16.79 21.02 -12.09
C THR A 9 -17.68 21.77 -11.10
N LEU A 10 -18.28 21.05 -10.17
CA LEU A 10 -19.21 21.59 -9.16
C LEU A 10 -18.48 22.16 -7.94
N HIS A 11 -17.26 21.65 -7.64
CA HIS A 11 -16.49 22.07 -6.48
C HIS A 11 -14.98 22.14 -6.80
N PRO A 12 -14.25 23.17 -6.33
CA PRO A 12 -12.82 23.35 -6.70
C PRO A 12 -11.87 22.29 -6.14
N LEU A 13 -12.22 21.62 -5.04
CA LEU A 13 -11.32 20.70 -4.32
C LEU A 13 -11.75 19.23 -4.39
N VAL A 14 -12.91 18.93 -4.95
CA VAL A 14 -13.42 17.56 -5.09
C VAL A 14 -14.30 17.41 -6.33
N SER A 15 -14.23 16.25 -6.96
CA SER A 15 -15.09 15.88 -8.08
C SER A 15 -15.46 14.41 -8.01
N VAL A 16 -16.74 14.11 -8.13
CA VAL A 16 -17.22 12.77 -8.47
C VAL A 16 -17.15 12.62 -9.99
N VAL A 17 -16.48 11.58 -10.44
CA VAL A 17 -16.25 11.28 -11.86
C VAL A 17 -17.23 10.22 -12.32
N ASP A 18 -17.90 10.49 -13.43
CA ASP A 18 -18.74 9.55 -14.15
C ASP A 18 -18.42 9.68 -15.64
N LEU A 19 -17.56 8.79 -16.15
CA LEU A 19 -17.12 8.86 -17.55
C LEU A 19 -18.18 8.38 -18.53
N THR A 20 -19.32 7.84 -18.09
CA THR A 20 -20.47 7.59 -18.97
C THR A 20 -21.08 8.91 -19.49
N LYS A 21 -20.83 10.01 -18.78
CA LYS A 21 -21.25 11.38 -19.14
C LYS A 21 -20.17 12.17 -19.88
N ALA A 22 -19.01 11.56 -20.15
CA ALA A 22 -17.93 12.25 -20.84
C ALA A 22 -18.35 12.70 -22.25
N THR A 23 -17.97 13.91 -22.61
CA THR A 23 -18.23 14.48 -23.95
C THR A 23 -16.97 14.52 -24.83
N LYS A 24 -15.80 14.18 -24.26
CA LYS A 24 -14.51 14.11 -24.93
C LYS A 24 -13.83 12.78 -24.61
N SER A 25 -13.16 12.20 -25.60
CA SER A 25 -12.27 11.05 -25.39
C SER A 25 -10.82 11.49 -25.17
N VAL A 26 -10.08 10.72 -24.39
CA VAL A 26 -8.66 10.92 -24.15
C VAL A 26 -7.97 9.58 -24.39
N ASN A 27 -7.25 9.46 -25.52
CA ASN A 27 -6.77 8.16 -26.00
C ASN A 27 -5.40 7.76 -25.40
N HIS A 28 -4.56 8.74 -25.11
CA HIS A 28 -3.27 8.51 -24.46
C HIS A 28 -2.95 9.71 -23.60
N ILE A 29 -2.89 9.51 -22.31
CA ILE A 29 -2.48 10.55 -21.37
C ILE A 29 -1.65 9.96 -20.23
N GLN A 30 -0.56 10.64 -19.93
CA GLN A 30 0.20 10.42 -18.71
C GLN A 30 -0.01 11.63 -17.80
N MET A 31 -0.57 11.39 -16.61
CA MET A 31 -0.86 12.45 -15.64
C MET A 31 -0.16 12.17 -14.32
N THR A 32 0.44 13.23 -13.76
CA THR A 32 0.84 13.24 -12.36
C THR A 32 -0.29 13.86 -11.55
N TYR A 33 -0.88 13.07 -10.68
CA TYR A 33 -2.00 13.52 -9.84
C TYR A 33 -1.49 14.40 -8.70
N GLY A 34 -1.98 15.63 -8.58
CA GLY A 34 -1.85 16.47 -7.38
C GLY A 34 -2.95 16.21 -6.36
N LEU A 35 -3.74 15.17 -6.56
CA LEU A 35 -4.99 14.85 -5.88
C LEU A 35 -4.94 13.39 -5.41
N TYR A 36 -5.71 13.05 -4.39
CA TYR A 36 -6.13 11.67 -4.16
C TYR A 36 -7.16 11.30 -5.22
N ALA A 37 -7.04 10.13 -5.79
CA ALA A 37 -7.95 9.59 -6.77
C ALA A 37 -8.34 8.15 -6.43
N LEU A 38 -9.62 7.83 -6.61
CA LEU A 38 -10.15 6.48 -6.54
C LEU A 38 -11.02 6.28 -7.76
N PHE A 39 -10.74 5.25 -8.55
CA PHE A 39 -11.49 4.91 -9.74
C PHE A 39 -12.01 3.48 -9.66
N LEU A 40 -13.32 3.33 -9.82
CA LEU A 40 -14.04 2.08 -10.01
C LEU A 40 -14.29 1.87 -11.49
N LYS A 41 -13.83 0.75 -12.02
CA LYS A 41 -14.13 0.35 -13.39
C LYS A 41 -15.29 -0.61 -13.43
N GLY A 42 -16.26 -0.34 -14.32
CA GLY A 42 -17.47 -1.13 -14.53
C GLY A 42 -17.43 -2.08 -15.72
N ALA A 43 -16.55 -1.89 -16.70
CA ALA A 43 -16.47 -2.71 -17.92
C ALA A 43 -15.05 -3.02 -18.38
N LYS A 44 -14.90 -4.08 -19.20
CA LYS A 44 -13.60 -4.68 -19.64
C LYS A 44 -12.80 -3.87 -20.68
N ASN A 45 -13.14 -2.63 -21.01
CA ASN A 45 -12.68 -1.96 -22.22
C ASN A 45 -11.53 -0.95 -22.06
N CYS A 46 -10.83 -0.90 -20.96
CA CYS A 46 -9.64 -0.05 -20.85
C CYS A 46 -8.51 -0.71 -20.08
N ASP A 47 -7.28 -0.57 -20.60
CA ASP A 47 -6.06 -0.93 -19.90
C ASP A 47 -5.52 0.29 -19.19
N ILE A 48 -5.19 0.15 -17.91
CA ILE A 48 -4.44 1.16 -17.20
C ILE A 48 -2.97 0.72 -17.16
N LYS A 49 -2.10 1.54 -17.72
CA LYS A 49 -0.66 1.36 -17.61
C LYS A 49 -0.15 2.08 -16.36
N TYR A 50 0.55 1.36 -15.51
CA TYR A 50 1.38 1.92 -14.47
C TYR A 50 2.85 1.61 -14.78
N GLY A 51 3.61 2.64 -15.14
CA GLY A 51 4.97 2.47 -15.60
C GLY A 51 5.05 1.65 -16.90
N ARG A 52 5.78 0.53 -16.90
CA ARG A 52 5.99 -0.36 -18.07
C ARG A 52 5.09 -1.60 -18.08
N GLN A 53 4.23 -1.79 -17.09
CA GLN A 53 3.38 -2.99 -16.98
C GLN A 53 1.97 -2.72 -17.49
N HIS A 54 1.47 -3.62 -18.34
CA HIS A 54 0.08 -3.69 -18.77
C HIS A 54 -0.72 -4.47 -17.73
N TYR A 55 -1.95 -4.04 -17.48
CA TYR A 55 -2.82 -4.70 -16.52
C TYR A 55 -4.16 -5.06 -17.11
N ASP A 56 -4.53 -6.35 -16.98
CA ASP A 56 -5.88 -6.83 -17.28
C ASP A 56 -6.83 -6.42 -16.16
N TYR A 57 -7.58 -5.38 -16.42
CA TYR A 57 -8.50 -4.75 -15.50
C TYR A 57 -9.86 -5.45 -15.58
N GLN A 58 -10.20 -6.21 -14.56
CA GLN A 58 -11.48 -6.91 -14.51
C GLN A 58 -12.60 -5.97 -14.06
N GLU A 59 -13.86 -6.28 -14.47
CA GLU A 59 -15.06 -5.59 -14.04
C GLU A 59 -15.19 -5.59 -12.51
N GLY A 60 -15.58 -4.43 -11.92
CA GLY A 60 -15.69 -4.28 -10.48
C GLY A 60 -14.34 -4.07 -9.76
N THR A 61 -13.37 -3.45 -10.40
CA THR A 61 -12.05 -3.21 -9.83
C THR A 61 -11.86 -1.75 -9.42
N ILE A 62 -11.28 -1.53 -8.23
CA ILE A 62 -10.88 -0.19 -7.76
C ILE A 62 -9.36 -0.05 -7.80
N VAL A 63 -8.91 1.10 -8.31
CA VAL A 63 -7.53 1.59 -8.16
C VAL A 63 -7.52 2.92 -7.44
N CYS A 64 -6.47 3.15 -6.65
CA CYS A 64 -6.29 4.36 -5.87
C CYS A 64 -4.94 5.00 -6.19
N PHE A 65 -4.89 6.33 -6.20
CA PHE A 65 -3.67 7.11 -6.42
C PHE A 65 -3.55 8.18 -5.34
N ALA A 66 -2.34 8.30 -4.78
CA ALA A 66 -1.98 9.41 -3.89
C ALA A 66 -1.45 10.62 -4.69
N PRO A 67 -1.46 11.83 -4.11
CA PRO A 67 -0.79 12.99 -4.69
C PRO A 67 0.70 12.71 -4.99
N GLY A 68 1.15 13.12 -6.18
CA GLY A 68 2.52 12.91 -6.66
C GLY A 68 2.74 11.63 -7.45
N GLN A 69 1.78 10.72 -7.51
CA GLN A 69 1.87 9.53 -8.36
C GLN A 69 1.52 9.85 -9.81
N THR A 70 2.25 9.23 -10.72
CA THR A 70 2.01 9.35 -12.17
C THR A 70 1.35 8.08 -12.68
N ALA A 71 0.19 8.23 -13.30
CA ALA A 71 -0.50 7.14 -13.98
C ALA A 71 -0.75 7.51 -15.44
N GLY A 72 -0.65 6.51 -16.31
CA GLY A 72 -1.02 6.61 -17.72
C GLY A 72 -2.30 5.84 -17.98
N VAL A 73 -3.15 6.41 -18.82
CA VAL A 73 -4.32 5.73 -19.40
C VAL A 73 -4.04 5.57 -20.90
N GLU A 74 -4.01 4.32 -21.35
CA GLU A 74 -4.04 4.00 -22.77
C GLU A 74 -5.40 3.38 -23.10
N MET A 75 -6.04 3.94 -24.09
CA MET A 75 -7.31 3.44 -24.59
C MET A 75 -7.06 2.52 -25.77
N LEU A 76 -7.60 1.32 -25.72
CA LEU A 76 -7.55 0.38 -26.83
C LEU A 76 -8.50 0.77 -27.98
N ASN A 77 -9.50 1.60 -27.68
CA ASN A 77 -10.50 2.06 -28.67
C ASN A 77 -10.94 3.50 -28.39
N ASP A 78 -11.39 4.23 -29.42
CA ASP A 78 -11.90 5.61 -29.36
C ASP A 78 -13.32 5.69 -28.69
N VAL A 79 -13.50 5.03 -27.55
CA VAL A 79 -14.78 5.07 -26.83
C VAL A 79 -14.83 6.33 -25.98
N VAL A 80 -15.74 7.25 -26.28
CA VAL A 80 -15.92 8.50 -25.54
C VAL A 80 -16.50 8.24 -24.15
N GLN A 81 -17.51 7.38 -24.07
CA GLN A 81 -18.20 7.05 -22.82
C GLN A 81 -17.74 5.70 -22.27
N GLN A 82 -17.21 5.71 -21.06
CA GLN A 82 -16.67 4.54 -20.41
C GLN A 82 -17.36 4.33 -19.07
N GLU A 83 -17.56 3.08 -18.70
CA GLU A 83 -18.05 2.72 -17.37
C GLU A 83 -16.94 2.84 -16.33
N VAL A 84 -16.48 4.07 -16.10
CA VAL A 84 -15.53 4.41 -15.04
C VAL A 84 -16.18 5.44 -14.14
N TYR A 85 -16.26 5.10 -12.87
CA TYR A 85 -16.75 5.98 -11.81
C TYR A 85 -15.63 6.27 -10.83
N GLY A 86 -15.71 7.37 -10.11
CA GLY A 86 -14.65 7.63 -9.13
C GLY A 86 -14.80 8.94 -8.40
N ILE A 87 -13.80 9.22 -7.60
CA ILE A 87 -13.67 10.48 -6.88
C ILE A 87 -12.23 10.99 -6.95
N LEU A 88 -12.11 12.29 -7.13
CA LEU A 88 -10.88 13.05 -7.05
C LEU A 88 -11.03 14.08 -5.93
N PHE A 89 -10.07 14.18 -5.03
CA PHE A 89 -10.11 15.22 -3.99
C PHE A 89 -8.72 15.75 -3.63
N HIS A 90 -8.66 17.07 -3.45
CA HIS A 90 -7.42 17.76 -3.09
C HIS A 90 -7.12 17.58 -1.60
N PRO A 91 -5.85 17.45 -1.18
CA PRO A 91 -5.47 17.38 0.23
C PRO A 91 -6.03 18.51 1.10
N ASP A 92 -6.22 19.72 0.54
CA ASP A 92 -6.77 20.85 1.26
C ASP A 92 -8.25 20.68 1.65
N LEU A 93 -9.01 19.85 0.93
CA LEU A 93 -10.38 19.51 1.31
C LEU A 93 -10.44 18.86 2.68
N ILE A 94 -9.54 17.92 2.93
CA ILE A 94 -9.53 17.10 4.15
C ILE A 94 -8.73 17.71 5.28
N ARG A 95 -7.97 18.79 5.02
CA ARG A 95 -7.16 19.46 6.05
C ARG A 95 -8.03 19.99 7.18
N GLY A 96 -7.71 19.60 8.43
CA GLY A 96 -8.47 19.96 9.63
C GLY A 96 -9.70 19.09 9.92
N THR A 97 -9.96 18.04 9.12
CA THR A 97 -11.00 17.03 9.37
C THR A 97 -10.42 15.78 10.02
N SER A 98 -11.29 14.83 10.46
CA SER A 98 -10.89 13.48 10.90
C SER A 98 -10.08 12.78 9.81
N LEU A 99 -10.62 12.74 8.60
CA LEU A 99 -9.96 12.13 7.44
C LEU A 99 -8.56 12.69 7.20
N GLY A 100 -8.36 13.99 7.36
CA GLY A 100 -7.03 14.61 7.19
C GLY A 100 -5.99 14.11 8.18
N LYS A 101 -6.40 13.62 9.36
CA LYS A 101 -5.50 13.00 10.35
C LYS A 101 -5.19 11.53 10.03
N THR A 102 -6.16 10.82 9.48
CA THR A 102 -6.11 9.36 9.25
C THR A 102 -5.81 8.97 7.79
N ILE A 103 -5.72 9.92 6.85
CA ILE A 103 -5.54 9.62 5.42
C ILE A 103 -4.29 8.75 5.15
N LYS A 104 -3.26 8.83 5.99
CA LYS A 104 -2.04 8.03 5.87
C LYS A 104 -2.23 6.56 6.27
N ASP A 105 -3.29 6.26 6.98
CA ASP A 105 -3.62 4.90 7.43
C ASP A 105 -4.24 4.07 6.28
N TYR A 106 -4.73 4.75 5.23
CA TYR A 106 -5.22 4.11 4.02
C TYR A 106 -4.06 3.77 3.08
N THR A 107 -3.32 2.71 3.43
CA THR A 107 -2.09 2.25 2.76
C THR A 107 -2.27 1.91 1.29
N PHE A 108 -3.49 1.54 0.88
CA PHE A 108 -3.84 1.17 -0.49
C PHE A 108 -3.69 2.31 -1.51
N PHE A 109 -3.59 3.57 -1.10
CA PHE A 109 -3.18 4.66 -1.99
C PHE A 109 -1.73 4.53 -2.50
N SER A 110 -0.93 3.66 -1.89
CA SER A 110 0.46 3.39 -2.26
C SER A 110 0.65 2.00 -2.88
N TYR A 111 -0.43 1.28 -3.13
CA TYR A 111 -0.39 -0.02 -3.80
C TYR A 111 -0.13 0.17 -5.30
N SER A 112 0.44 -0.84 -5.94
CA SER A 112 0.54 -0.84 -7.41
C SER A 112 -0.83 -1.15 -8.03
N VAL A 113 -1.02 -0.77 -9.29
CA VAL A 113 -2.26 -1.06 -10.03
C VAL A 113 -2.51 -2.57 -10.10
N SER A 114 -1.44 -3.37 -10.07
CA SER A 114 -1.50 -4.84 -10.00
C SER A 114 -2.13 -5.39 -8.73
N GLU A 115 -2.19 -4.59 -7.70
CA GLU A 115 -2.73 -4.91 -6.39
C GLU A 115 -4.13 -4.29 -6.19
N ALA A 116 -4.80 -4.03 -7.30
CA ALA A 116 -6.12 -3.42 -7.31
C ALA A 116 -7.15 -4.22 -6.49
N LEU A 117 -8.10 -3.52 -5.92
CA LEU A 117 -9.20 -4.12 -5.17
C LEU A 117 -10.25 -4.67 -6.12
N HIS A 118 -10.53 -5.96 -6.03
CA HIS A 118 -11.62 -6.62 -6.75
C HIS A 118 -12.87 -6.69 -5.87
N LEU A 119 -13.98 -6.20 -6.40
CA LEU A 119 -15.26 -6.11 -5.71
C LEU A 119 -16.22 -7.22 -6.12
N SER A 120 -17.04 -7.67 -5.18
CA SER A 120 -18.28 -8.36 -5.50
C SER A 120 -19.34 -7.34 -5.98
N ASP A 121 -20.44 -7.82 -6.58
CA ASP A 121 -21.54 -6.94 -7.02
C ASP A 121 -22.11 -6.12 -5.86
N GLN A 122 -22.30 -6.71 -4.69
CA GLN A 122 -22.78 -6.00 -3.50
C GLN A 122 -21.80 -4.94 -2.99
N GLU A 123 -20.50 -5.22 -3.05
CA GLU A 123 -19.45 -4.25 -2.69
C GLU A 123 -19.39 -3.09 -3.69
N LYS A 124 -19.58 -3.39 -4.99
CA LYS A 124 -19.70 -2.39 -6.06
C LYS A 124 -20.88 -1.45 -5.81
N GLU A 125 -22.07 -2.00 -5.49
CA GLU A 125 -23.24 -1.21 -5.12
C GLU A 125 -22.95 -0.29 -3.93
N THR A 126 -22.30 -0.80 -2.89
CA THR A 126 -21.92 -0.01 -1.70
C THR A 126 -21.01 1.18 -2.07
N VAL A 127 -20.03 0.95 -2.94
CA VAL A 127 -19.13 2.01 -3.44
C VAL A 127 -19.90 3.05 -4.24
N MET A 128 -20.78 2.60 -5.16
CA MET A 128 -21.62 3.48 -5.97
C MET A 128 -22.57 4.34 -5.10
N ASP A 129 -23.14 3.78 -4.05
CA ASP A 129 -23.97 4.53 -3.10
C ASP A 129 -23.18 5.62 -2.36
N CYS A 130 -21.93 5.33 -1.97
CA CYS A 130 -21.05 6.33 -1.36
C CYS A 130 -20.75 7.48 -2.36
N LEU A 131 -20.39 7.15 -3.59
CA LEU A 131 -20.14 8.14 -4.64
C LEU A 131 -21.39 8.99 -4.92
N LYS A 132 -22.57 8.37 -4.97
CA LYS A 132 -23.85 9.06 -5.16
C LYS A 132 -24.14 10.05 -4.02
N LYS A 133 -23.90 9.68 -2.76
CA LYS A 133 -24.08 10.59 -1.62
C LYS A 133 -23.17 11.81 -1.72
N ILE A 134 -21.92 11.63 -2.15
CA ILE A 134 -20.99 12.74 -2.37
C ILE A 134 -21.49 13.61 -3.52
N SER A 135 -21.95 13.02 -4.64
CA SER A 135 -22.47 13.77 -5.79
C SER A 135 -23.67 14.65 -5.40
N ILE A 136 -24.61 14.10 -4.63
CA ILE A 136 -25.77 14.85 -4.13
C ILE A 136 -25.32 16.06 -3.29
N GLU A 137 -24.33 15.88 -2.40
CA GLU A 137 -23.80 16.98 -1.58
C GLU A 137 -23.14 18.07 -2.44
N LEU A 138 -22.48 17.68 -3.55
CA LEU A 138 -21.85 18.64 -4.47
C LEU A 138 -22.84 19.45 -5.30
N GLU A 139 -24.07 18.97 -5.46
CA GLU A 139 -25.16 19.67 -6.15
C GLU A 139 -25.84 20.74 -5.24
N HIS A 140 -25.65 20.64 -3.92
CA HIS A 140 -26.16 21.65 -2.98
C HIS A 140 -25.26 22.90 -2.96
N PRO A 141 -25.82 24.09 -2.66
CA PRO A 141 -25.04 25.29 -2.44
C PRO A 141 -24.03 25.08 -1.31
N ILE A 142 -22.80 25.50 -1.53
CA ILE A 142 -21.72 25.37 -0.54
C ILE A 142 -22.04 26.17 0.72
N ASP A 143 -22.06 25.51 1.86
CA ASP A 143 -22.27 26.10 3.18
C ASP A 143 -21.19 25.69 4.20
N LYS A 144 -21.36 26.10 5.45
CA LYS A 144 -20.39 25.81 6.54
C LYS A 144 -20.29 24.32 6.89
N HIS A 145 -21.23 23.48 6.47
CA HIS A 145 -21.28 22.04 6.75
C HIS A 145 -20.76 21.20 5.58
N SER A 146 -20.80 21.73 4.35
CA SER A 146 -20.46 20.99 3.12
C SER A 146 -19.10 20.32 3.20
N LYS A 147 -18.06 21.04 3.66
CA LYS A 147 -16.71 20.46 3.81
C LYS A 147 -16.68 19.23 4.74
N ALA A 148 -17.40 19.32 5.86
CA ALA A 148 -17.43 18.24 6.84
C ALA A 148 -18.21 17.03 6.30
N LEU A 149 -19.38 17.26 5.69
CA LEU A 149 -20.21 16.21 5.11
C LEU A 149 -19.52 15.49 3.95
N ILE A 150 -18.87 16.23 3.06
CA ILE A 150 -18.10 15.66 1.97
C ILE A 150 -16.95 14.79 2.52
N ALA A 151 -16.16 15.33 3.47
CA ALA A 151 -15.03 14.59 4.06
C ALA A 151 -15.48 13.31 4.79
N MET A 152 -16.60 13.35 5.53
CA MET A 152 -17.17 12.18 6.21
C MET A 152 -17.64 11.10 5.21
N ASN A 153 -18.26 11.49 4.10
CA ASN A 153 -18.68 10.55 3.07
C ASN A 153 -17.47 9.93 2.35
N ILE A 154 -16.41 10.70 2.10
CA ILE A 154 -15.14 10.18 1.59
C ILE A 154 -14.53 9.20 2.59
N GLU A 155 -14.46 9.55 3.87
CA GLU A 155 -13.93 8.67 4.92
C GLU A 155 -14.71 7.36 5.00
N LEU A 156 -16.04 7.41 4.89
CA LEU A 156 -16.88 6.22 4.83
C LEU A 156 -16.55 5.33 3.62
N LEU A 157 -16.40 5.91 2.43
CA LEU A 157 -15.99 5.20 1.23
C LEU A 157 -14.63 4.50 1.41
N LEU A 158 -13.64 5.22 1.96
CA LEU A 158 -12.31 4.67 2.17
C LEU A 158 -12.30 3.55 3.22
N ASN A 159 -13.12 3.65 4.26
CA ASN A 159 -13.29 2.58 5.26
C ASN A 159 -13.93 1.33 4.65
N TYR A 160 -14.88 1.46 3.71
CA TYR A 160 -15.38 0.32 2.95
C TYR A 160 -14.29 -0.31 2.09
N CYS A 161 -13.49 0.48 1.38
CA CYS A 161 -12.36 -0.03 0.60
C CYS A 161 -11.38 -0.80 1.49
N MET A 162 -11.05 -0.30 2.68
CA MET A 162 -10.19 -0.99 3.64
C MET A 162 -10.77 -2.36 4.03
N ARG A 163 -12.06 -2.42 4.39
CA ARG A 163 -12.77 -3.68 4.70
C ARG A 163 -12.70 -4.67 3.53
N PHE A 164 -12.88 -4.19 2.30
CA PHE A 164 -12.87 -5.03 1.11
C PHE A 164 -11.46 -5.54 0.77
N TYR A 165 -10.40 -4.75 1.01
CA TYR A 165 -9.02 -5.23 0.93
C TYR A 165 -8.74 -6.31 1.99
N GLU A 166 -9.21 -6.14 3.22
CA GLU A 166 -9.07 -7.16 4.26
C GLU A 166 -9.75 -8.49 3.86
N ARG A 167 -10.95 -8.43 3.30
CA ARG A 167 -11.62 -9.60 2.72
C ARG A 167 -10.79 -10.20 1.57
N GLN A 168 -10.25 -9.37 0.67
CA GLN A 168 -9.43 -9.83 -0.46
C GLN A 168 -8.16 -10.54 0.01
N PHE A 169 -7.49 -10.09 1.05
CA PHE A 169 -6.36 -10.80 1.65
C PHE A 169 -6.77 -12.19 2.16
N ILE A 170 -7.92 -12.30 2.82
CA ILE A 170 -8.43 -13.59 3.30
C ILE A 170 -8.74 -14.54 2.13
N THR A 171 -9.42 -14.06 1.09
CA THR A 171 -9.82 -14.90 -0.05
C THR A 171 -8.66 -15.33 -0.93
N ARG A 172 -7.54 -14.59 -0.90
CA ARG A 172 -6.29 -14.90 -1.62
C ARG A 172 -5.26 -15.64 -0.75
N SER A 173 -5.67 -16.23 0.38
CA SER A 173 -4.75 -16.87 1.34
C SER A 173 -3.80 -17.89 0.75
N GLY A 174 -4.19 -18.64 -0.30
CA GLY A 174 -3.29 -19.56 -1.01
C GLY A 174 -2.09 -18.83 -1.64
N ILE A 175 -2.36 -17.80 -2.44
CA ILE A 175 -1.31 -16.99 -3.11
C ILE A 175 -0.47 -16.24 -2.07
N ASN A 176 -1.10 -15.77 -1.01
CA ASN A 176 -0.42 -15.06 0.07
C ASN A 176 0.56 -15.98 0.82
N LYS A 177 0.17 -17.25 1.07
CA LYS A 177 1.04 -18.25 1.69
C LYS A 177 2.26 -18.57 0.82
N ASP A 178 2.09 -18.67 -0.50
CA ASP A 178 3.21 -18.85 -1.42
C ASP A 178 4.17 -17.66 -1.36
N SER A 179 3.63 -16.44 -1.26
CA SER A 179 4.41 -15.21 -1.12
C SER A 179 5.12 -15.13 0.24
N LEU A 180 4.47 -15.57 1.33
CA LEU A 180 5.07 -15.68 2.65
C LEU A 180 6.22 -16.69 2.65
N THR A 181 6.00 -17.89 2.12
CA THR A 181 7.05 -18.93 2.01
C THR A 181 8.25 -18.41 1.23
N LYS A 182 8.00 -17.72 0.11
CA LYS A 182 9.06 -17.11 -0.69
C LYS A 182 9.80 -16.00 0.06
N PHE A 183 9.11 -15.20 0.86
CA PHE A 183 9.73 -14.20 1.72
C PHE A 183 10.65 -14.85 2.77
N GLU A 184 10.19 -15.89 3.45
CA GLU A 184 10.98 -16.63 4.45
C GLU A 184 12.24 -17.24 3.82
N GLN A 185 12.12 -17.83 2.63
CA GLN A 185 13.27 -18.34 1.87
C GLN A 185 14.27 -17.24 1.51
N LEU A 186 13.79 -16.11 0.97
CA LEU A 186 14.64 -14.97 0.62
C LEU A 186 15.32 -14.35 1.84
N LEU A 187 14.65 -14.34 2.99
CA LEU A 187 15.18 -13.85 4.25
C LEU A 187 16.33 -14.75 4.73
N ASP A 188 16.16 -16.06 4.68
CA ASP A 188 17.20 -17.04 4.98
C ASP A 188 18.38 -16.96 4.03
N GLU A 189 18.14 -16.88 2.73
CA GLU A 189 19.16 -16.72 1.69
C GLU A 189 19.99 -15.45 1.89
N TYR A 190 19.31 -14.34 2.23
CA TYR A 190 19.99 -13.07 2.47
C TYR A 190 21.06 -13.20 3.58
N PHE A 191 20.69 -13.75 4.73
CA PHE A 191 21.58 -13.87 5.87
C PHE A 191 22.61 -15.01 5.74
N ARG A 192 22.39 -16.00 4.87
CA ARG A 192 23.39 -17.02 4.52
C ARG A 192 24.42 -16.54 3.49
N SER A 193 24.11 -15.46 2.81
CA SER A 193 25.01 -14.86 1.82
C SER A 193 25.96 -13.83 2.45
N ASN A 194 26.80 -13.19 1.63
CA ASN A 194 27.64 -12.09 2.07
C ASN A 194 26.93 -10.70 2.00
N LEU A 195 25.65 -10.67 1.65
CA LEU A 195 24.88 -9.42 1.52
C LEU A 195 24.79 -8.60 2.82
N PRO A 196 24.61 -9.20 4.01
CA PRO A 196 24.62 -8.41 5.25
C PRO A 196 25.89 -7.58 5.43
N VAL A 197 27.05 -8.15 5.11
CA VAL A 197 28.33 -7.44 5.22
C VAL A 197 28.49 -6.36 4.15
N GLN A 198 28.00 -6.60 2.93
CA GLN A 198 28.15 -5.68 1.81
C GLN A 198 27.10 -4.55 1.81
N ASP A 199 25.84 -4.90 1.99
CA ASP A 199 24.68 -4.01 1.80
C ASP A 199 24.00 -3.63 3.12
N GLY A 200 24.40 -4.25 4.24
CA GLY A 200 23.81 -4.02 5.56
C GLY A 200 22.53 -4.83 5.79
N LEU A 201 21.69 -4.36 6.70
CA LEU A 201 20.39 -5.00 6.97
C LEU A 201 19.42 -4.85 5.79
N PRO A 202 18.70 -5.92 5.42
CA PRO A 202 17.75 -5.85 4.32
C PRO A 202 16.57 -4.93 4.66
N SER A 203 16.10 -4.19 3.67
CA SER A 203 14.88 -3.40 3.79
C SER A 203 13.63 -4.21 3.40
N VAL A 204 12.46 -3.80 3.90
CA VAL A 204 11.17 -4.37 3.46
C VAL A 204 11.01 -4.24 1.94
N LYS A 205 11.47 -3.13 1.37
CA LYS A 205 11.43 -2.88 -0.08
C LYS A 205 12.25 -3.91 -0.85
N TYR A 206 13.42 -4.32 -0.36
CA TYR A 206 14.25 -5.35 -1.01
C TYR A 206 13.47 -6.64 -1.24
N PHE A 207 12.73 -7.12 -0.24
CA PHE A 207 11.93 -8.34 -0.37
C PHE A 207 10.69 -8.14 -1.21
N ALA A 208 10.01 -7.00 -1.06
CA ALA A 208 8.84 -6.66 -1.86
C ALA A 208 9.18 -6.63 -3.37
N ASP A 209 10.30 -6.00 -3.75
CA ASP A 209 10.78 -5.95 -5.13
C ASP A 209 11.10 -7.37 -5.68
N LYS A 210 11.66 -8.27 -4.85
CA LYS A 210 11.96 -9.66 -5.23
C LYS A 210 10.71 -10.52 -5.43
N ILE A 211 9.60 -10.15 -4.79
CA ILE A 211 8.31 -10.85 -4.87
C ILE A 211 7.37 -10.15 -5.87
N TYR A 212 7.81 -9.03 -6.46
CA TYR A 212 7.03 -8.21 -7.40
C TYR A 212 5.77 -7.58 -6.79
N LEU A 213 5.86 -7.17 -5.51
CA LEU A 213 4.81 -6.47 -4.79
C LEU A 213 5.27 -5.07 -4.39
N SER A 214 4.31 -4.15 -4.21
CA SER A 214 4.61 -2.87 -3.58
C SER A 214 4.94 -3.07 -2.10
N PRO A 215 5.85 -2.26 -1.51
CA PRO A 215 6.26 -2.43 -0.11
C PRO A 215 5.09 -2.37 0.88
N ASN A 216 4.09 -1.53 0.61
CA ASN A 216 2.93 -1.39 1.49
C ASN A 216 1.98 -2.58 1.39
N TYR A 217 1.64 -3.03 0.17
CA TYR A 217 0.84 -4.24 -0.02
C TYR A 217 1.51 -5.46 0.60
N PHE A 218 2.80 -5.64 0.33
CA PHE A 218 3.60 -6.70 0.93
C PHE A 218 3.56 -6.63 2.47
N GLY A 219 3.72 -5.42 3.05
CA GLY A 219 3.65 -5.19 4.49
C GLY A 219 2.31 -5.61 5.09
N ASP A 220 1.22 -5.18 4.48
CA ASP A 220 -0.13 -5.46 4.95
C ASP A 220 -0.49 -6.94 4.78
N MET A 221 -0.09 -7.56 3.66
CA MET A 221 -0.27 -8.99 3.40
C MET A 221 0.44 -9.86 4.44
N ILE A 222 1.75 -9.64 4.66
CA ILE A 222 2.54 -10.40 5.65
C ILE A 222 1.97 -10.23 7.05
N LYS A 223 1.63 -9.00 7.43
CA LYS A 223 1.03 -8.73 8.74
C LYS A 223 -0.32 -9.44 8.91
N LYS A 224 -1.13 -9.53 7.86
CA LYS A 224 -2.42 -10.23 7.90
C LYS A 224 -2.25 -11.73 8.06
N GLU A 225 -1.26 -12.33 7.36
CA GLU A 225 -1.01 -13.78 7.41
C GLU A 225 -0.34 -14.23 8.72
N THR A 226 0.56 -13.39 9.30
CA THR A 226 1.43 -13.80 10.41
C THR A 226 1.17 -13.05 11.71
N GLY A 227 0.42 -11.96 11.68
CA GLY A 227 0.27 -11.03 12.81
C GLY A 227 1.46 -10.09 13.01
N MET A 228 2.56 -10.23 12.26
CA MET A 228 3.79 -9.46 12.36
C MET A 228 4.13 -8.76 11.05
N THR A 229 4.71 -7.58 11.13
CA THR A 229 5.22 -6.86 9.96
C THR A 229 6.48 -7.53 9.40
N PRO A 230 6.79 -7.38 8.08
CA PRO A 230 8.06 -7.87 7.52
C PRO A 230 9.29 -7.34 8.26
N GLN A 231 9.25 -6.11 8.75
CA GLN A 231 10.33 -5.54 9.55
C GLN A 231 10.54 -6.30 10.87
N GLU A 232 9.46 -6.77 11.50
CA GLU A 232 9.54 -7.59 12.71
C GLU A 232 10.10 -8.98 12.41
N HIS A 233 9.76 -9.59 11.28
CA HIS A 233 10.36 -10.86 10.82
C HIS A 233 11.88 -10.71 10.61
N ILE A 234 12.32 -9.62 9.93
CA ILE A 234 13.75 -9.34 9.75
C ILE A 234 14.44 -9.20 11.11
N GLN A 235 13.86 -8.43 12.05
CA GLN A 235 14.44 -8.25 13.39
C GLN A 235 14.51 -9.56 14.16
N MET A 236 13.49 -10.41 14.10
CA MET A 236 13.50 -11.72 14.76
C MET A 236 14.62 -12.60 14.20
N LYS A 237 14.74 -12.68 12.87
CA LYS A 237 15.83 -13.46 12.24
C LYS A 237 17.19 -13.00 12.68
N VAL A 238 17.42 -11.69 12.70
CA VAL A 238 18.70 -11.10 13.17
C VAL A 238 19.00 -11.47 14.62
N ILE A 239 17.98 -11.42 15.49
CA ILE A 239 18.16 -11.77 16.91
C ILE A 239 18.47 -13.26 17.09
N GLU A 240 17.85 -14.14 16.31
CA GLU A 240 18.11 -15.58 16.33
C GLU A 240 19.55 -15.87 15.93
N LEU A 241 20.00 -15.32 14.81
CA LEU A 241 21.38 -15.43 14.35
C LEU A 241 22.38 -14.82 15.36
N ALA A 242 22.03 -13.67 15.96
CA ALA A 242 22.87 -13.08 17.00
C ALA A 242 23.02 -14.01 18.21
N LYS A 243 21.96 -14.69 18.65
CA LYS A 243 22.02 -15.67 19.74
C LYS A 243 22.94 -16.85 19.39
N GLU A 244 22.83 -17.38 18.18
CA GLU A 244 23.68 -18.46 17.67
C GLU A 244 25.14 -18.04 17.72
N HIS A 245 25.50 -16.91 17.07
CA HIS A 245 26.89 -16.41 17.08
C HIS A 245 27.44 -16.12 18.49
N ILE A 246 26.61 -15.54 19.38
CA ILE A 246 27.02 -15.22 20.76
C ILE A 246 27.42 -16.49 21.54
N VAL A 247 26.72 -17.60 21.31
CA VAL A 247 26.93 -18.86 22.05
C VAL A 247 27.95 -19.75 21.36
N GLU A 248 27.98 -19.79 20.03
CA GLU A 248 28.76 -20.75 19.26
C GLU A 248 30.13 -20.24 18.84
N THR A 249 30.38 -18.93 18.96
CA THR A 249 31.67 -18.33 18.53
C THR A 249 32.30 -17.46 19.63
N ASP A 250 33.63 -17.23 19.50
CA ASP A 250 34.38 -16.29 20.33
C ASP A 250 34.34 -14.84 19.80
N GLU A 251 33.55 -14.57 18.74
CA GLU A 251 33.44 -13.23 18.16
C GLU A 251 32.97 -12.21 19.18
N THR A 252 33.56 -11.03 19.14
CA THR A 252 33.05 -9.90 19.93
C THR A 252 31.64 -9.47 19.47
N ILE A 253 30.86 -8.84 20.34
CA ILE A 253 29.53 -8.33 19.97
C ILE A 253 29.61 -7.33 18.81
N SER A 254 30.75 -6.63 18.67
CA SER A 254 30.97 -5.72 17.56
C SER A 254 31.18 -6.46 16.24
N GLU A 255 31.96 -7.53 16.23
CA GLU A 255 32.15 -8.37 15.05
C GLU A 255 30.86 -9.01 14.63
N ILE A 256 30.09 -9.62 15.56
CA ILE A 256 28.76 -10.18 15.30
C ILE A 256 27.82 -9.11 14.67
N ALA A 257 27.85 -7.89 15.21
CA ALA A 257 27.02 -6.82 14.68
C ALA A 257 27.36 -6.49 13.22
N TYR A 258 28.66 -6.40 12.88
CA TYR A 258 29.09 -6.14 11.51
C TYR A 258 28.78 -7.30 10.58
N THR A 259 28.98 -8.54 11.01
CA THR A 259 28.62 -9.75 10.25
C THR A 259 27.13 -9.82 9.93
N LEU A 260 26.28 -9.38 10.88
CA LEU A 260 24.82 -9.32 10.70
C LEU A 260 24.33 -8.07 9.95
N GLY A 261 25.22 -7.17 9.52
CA GLY A 261 24.90 -6.02 8.69
C GLY A 261 24.56 -4.73 9.44
N PHE A 262 24.88 -4.62 10.72
CA PHE A 262 24.75 -3.36 11.45
C PHE A 262 25.93 -2.44 11.18
N GLN A 263 25.66 -1.20 10.82
CA GLN A 263 26.70 -0.18 10.71
C GLN A 263 27.29 0.22 12.08
N TYR A 264 26.48 0.12 13.14
CA TYR A 264 26.85 0.49 14.50
C TYR A 264 26.47 -0.62 15.47
N PRO A 265 27.42 -1.23 16.19
CA PRO A 265 27.18 -2.33 17.13
C PRO A 265 26.16 -2.02 18.23
N GLN A 266 26.05 -0.75 18.63
CA GLN A 266 25.07 -0.32 19.62
C GLN A 266 23.61 -0.52 19.15
N HIS A 267 23.36 -0.54 17.86
CA HIS A 267 22.01 -0.79 17.34
C HIS A 267 21.61 -2.25 17.52
N LEU A 268 22.54 -3.20 17.30
CA LEU A 268 22.32 -4.61 17.64
C LEU A 268 22.05 -4.76 19.14
N SER A 269 22.91 -4.18 19.99
CA SER A 269 22.78 -4.29 21.45
C SER A 269 21.43 -3.76 21.98
N ARG A 270 20.96 -2.64 21.43
CA ARG A 270 19.63 -2.08 21.78
C ARG A 270 18.48 -2.97 21.30
N LEU A 271 18.55 -3.47 20.06
CA LEU A 271 17.53 -4.34 19.50
C LEU A 271 17.47 -5.65 20.29
N PHE A 272 18.65 -6.24 20.58
CA PHE A 272 18.76 -7.47 21.34
C PHE A 272 18.16 -7.32 22.75
N LYS A 273 18.57 -6.28 23.48
CA LYS A 273 18.01 -6.01 24.82
C LYS A 273 16.50 -5.80 24.79
N LYS A 274 15.99 -5.11 23.77
CA LYS A 274 14.54 -4.88 23.60
C LYS A 274 13.76 -6.18 23.35
N ARG A 275 14.35 -7.12 22.59
CA ARG A 275 13.67 -8.37 22.17
C ARG A 275 13.91 -9.53 23.13
N VAL A 276 15.08 -9.61 23.76
CA VAL A 276 15.50 -10.74 24.61
C VAL A 276 15.36 -10.40 26.10
N GLY A 277 15.39 -9.12 26.45
CA GLY A 277 15.28 -8.66 27.85
C GLY A 277 16.63 -8.42 28.55
N CYS A 278 17.75 -8.97 28.03
CA CYS A 278 19.09 -8.76 28.53
C CYS A 278 20.04 -8.28 27.42
N THR A 279 21.22 -7.78 27.79
CA THR A 279 22.25 -7.38 26.83
C THR A 279 22.92 -8.60 26.19
N PRO A 280 23.51 -8.48 24.98
CA PRO A 280 24.26 -9.58 24.36
C PRO A 280 25.37 -10.16 25.27
N ASN A 281 26.09 -9.31 26.03
CA ASN A 281 27.10 -9.77 26.95
C ASN A 281 26.53 -10.55 28.15
N GLU A 282 25.43 -10.07 28.73
CA GLU A 282 24.69 -10.79 29.78
C GLU A 282 24.20 -12.14 29.27
N TYR A 283 23.67 -12.17 28.04
CA TYR A 283 23.21 -13.41 27.38
C TYR A 283 24.35 -14.39 27.18
N ARG A 284 25.54 -13.93 26.75
CA ARG A 284 26.77 -14.77 26.64
C ARG A 284 27.15 -15.37 27.97
N LEU A 285 27.23 -14.57 29.03
CA LEU A 285 27.59 -15.05 30.39
C LEU A 285 26.59 -16.08 30.91
N GLN A 286 25.32 -15.98 30.57
CA GLN A 286 24.30 -16.93 31.01
C GLN A 286 24.34 -18.27 30.27
N ASN A 287 24.79 -18.30 29.00
CA ASN A 287 24.67 -19.47 28.12
C ASN A 287 26.02 -20.12 27.76
N VAL A 288 27.16 -19.49 28.00
CA VAL A 288 28.51 -20.04 27.72
C VAL A 288 29.20 -20.55 28.99
N GLN A 289 28.50 -20.54 30.14
CA GLN A 289 29.04 -21.07 31.41
C GLN A 289 28.87 -22.58 31.59
N PHE A 290 28.97 -23.40 30.52
CA PHE A 290 29.01 -24.86 30.66
C PHE A 290 30.07 -25.48 29.77
#